data_434728f88a2bd7052d5946c63eb33206
#
_entry.id   434728f88a2bd7052d5946c63eb33206
#
_cell.length_a   1.000
_cell.length_b   1.000
_cell.length_c   1.000
_cell.angle_alpha   90.00
_cell.angle_beta   90.00
_cell.angle_gamma   90.00
#
_symmetry.space_group_name_H-M   'P 1'
#
loop_
_entity.id
_entity.type
_entity.pdbx_description
1 polymer ?
#
loop_
_entity_poly.entity_id
_entity_poly.type
_entity_poly.pdbx_seq_one_letter_code
_entity_poly.pdbx_strand_id
1 'polypeptide(L)'
;MHSVWDGIATETVRLAPGVHLLTHAAPDDRSVPRVDRWLPRFRDVAPPTGPLPAATEGEGSWTPWLDLLRESSALRADDDDALVRADLVDGHLFHSLSLSTVAVSADDVAHRHVRLDGAPSVAEAIARR
;
A
#
# COMPACT_ATOMS: atom_id res chain seq x y z
N MET A 1 12.07 11.04 -2.80
CA MET A 1 12.27 11.13 -4.25
C MET A 1 11.46 10.03 -4.90
N HIS A 2 10.71 10.31 -5.93
CA HIS A 2 9.89 9.34 -6.69
C HIS A 2 10.30 9.41 -8.15
N SER A 3 10.59 8.27 -8.76
CA SER A 3 10.98 8.19 -10.18
C SER A 3 9.99 7.30 -10.92
N VAL A 4 9.54 7.77 -12.06
CA VAL A 4 8.64 7.03 -12.97
C VAL A 4 9.34 6.88 -14.31
N TRP A 5 9.31 5.68 -14.85
CA TRP A 5 9.74 5.39 -16.21
C TRP A 5 8.52 5.03 -17.06
N ASP A 6 8.32 5.74 -18.15
CA ASP A 6 7.18 5.58 -19.08
C ASP A 6 7.47 4.67 -20.29
N GLY A 7 8.63 4.03 -20.29
CA GLY A 7 9.12 3.21 -21.42
C GLY A 7 10.14 3.93 -22.30
N ILE A 8 10.28 5.24 -22.18
CA ILE A 8 11.15 6.09 -22.99
C ILE A 8 12.06 6.97 -22.13
N ALA A 9 11.49 7.62 -21.11
CA ALA A 9 12.17 8.57 -20.26
C ALA A 9 11.90 8.28 -18.77
N THR A 10 12.80 8.73 -17.92
CA THR A 10 12.61 8.69 -16.47
C THR A 10 12.39 10.10 -15.96
N GLU A 11 11.24 10.31 -15.33
CA GLU A 11 10.95 11.53 -14.57
C GLU A 11 11.20 11.29 -13.09
N THR A 12 11.85 12.22 -12.43
CA THR A 12 12.12 12.16 -10.99
C THR A 12 11.55 13.39 -10.30
N VAL A 13 10.65 13.14 -9.35
CA VAL A 13 9.98 14.18 -8.57
C VAL A 13 10.40 14.08 -7.11
N ARG A 14 10.69 15.22 -6.49
CA ARG A 14 10.90 15.30 -5.04
C ARG A 14 9.55 15.41 -4.35
N LEU A 15 9.20 14.43 -3.53
CA LEU A 15 8.03 14.50 -2.67
C LEU A 15 8.35 15.33 -1.42
N ALA A 16 7.42 16.18 -0.99
CA ALA A 16 7.49 16.85 0.30
C ALA A 16 7.37 15.81 1.44
N PRO A 17 7.81 16.12 2.66
CA PRO A 17 7.49 15.29 3.82
C PRO A 17 5.98 15.16 4.00
N GLY A 18 5.50 13.95 4.29
CA GLY A 18 4.07 13.69 4.49
C GLY A 18 3.64 12.31 4.01
N VAL A 19 2.34 12.10 4.00
CA VAL A 19 1.73 10.86 3.52
C VAL A 19 1.39 11.00 2.04
N HIS A 20 1.91 10.08 1.24
CA HIS A 20 1.72 10.03 -0.20
C HIS A 20 1.22 8.65 -0.64
N LEU A 21 0.39 8.63 -1.66
CA LEU A 21 -0.09 7.41 -2.31
C LEU A 21 0.39 7.38 -3.75
N LEU A 22 1.18 6.36 -4.08
CA LEU A 22 1.80 6.19 -5.39
C LEU A 22 1.10 5.09 -6.16
N THR A 23 0.81 5.35 -7.43
CA THR A 23 0.18 4.40 -8.36
C THR A 23 0.92 4.44 -9.70
N HIS A 24 0.26 3.99 -10.76
CA HIS A 24 0.74 4.14 -12.15
C HIS A 24 0.64 5.59 -12.68
N ALA A 25 -0.05 6.48 -11.97
CA ALA A 25 -0.18 7.90 -12.30
C ALA A 25 0.81 8.74 -11.49
N ALA A 26 0.74 10.07 -11.63
CA ALA A 26 1.53 10.98 -10.81
C ALA A 26 1.28 10.75 -9.31
N PRO A 27 2.25 11.06 -8.42
CA PRO A 27 2.03 10.96 -6.98
C PRO A 27 0.79 11.74 -6.55
N ASP A 28 -0.04 11.12 -5.70
CA ASP A 28 -1.24 11.72 -5.13
C ASP A 28 -2.32 12.15 -6.15
N ASP A 29 -2.30 11.60 -7.36
CA ASP A 29 -3.26 11.92 -8.41
C ASP A 29 -4.66 11.41 -8.06
N ARG A 30 -5.52 12.33 -7.64
CA ARG A 30 -6.90 12.06 -7.23
C ARG A 30 -7.85 11.75 -8.40
N SER A 31 -7.40 11.81 -9.65
CA SER A 31 -8.16 11.25 -10.77
C SER A 31 -8.20 9.71 -10.74
N VAL A 32 -7.30 9.09 -9.99
CA VAL A 32 -7.30 7.65 -9.72
C VAL A 32 -8.23 7.34 -8.55
N PRO A 33 -9.32 6.56 -8.71
CA PRO A 33 -10.36 6.37 -7.68
C PRO A 33 -9.80 5.94 -6.31
N ARG A 34 -8.89 4.95 -6.27
CA ARG A 34 -8.27 4.49 -5.02
C ARG A 34 -7.41 5.56 -4.34
N VAL A 35 -6.80 6.48 -5.10
CA VAL A 35 -6.07 7.61 -4.51
C VAL A 35 -7.05 8.60 -3.91
N ASP A 36 -8.10 8.95 -4.63
CA ASP A 36 -9.14 9.87 -4.16
C ASP A 36 -9.80 9.38 -2.87
N ARG A 37 -10.10 8.09 -2.80
CA ARG A 37 -10.74 7.48 -1.64
C ARG A 37 -9.81 7.34 -0.44
N TRP A 38 -8.60 6.83 -0.63
CA TRP A 38 -7.76 6.38 0.50
C TRP A 38 -6.74 7.40 0.97
N LEU A 39 -6.21 8.26 0.09
CA LEU A 39 -5.20 9.24 0.49
C LEU A 39 -5.67 10.18 1.60
N PRO A 40 -6.89 10.77 1.58
CA PRO A 40 -7.37 11.58 2.68
C PRO A 40 -7.41 10.79 4.00
N ARG A 41 -7.86 9.55 3.95
CA ARG A 41 -8.00 8.70 5.14
C ARG A 41 -6.65 8.33 5.75
N PHE A 42 -5.63 8.02 4.93
CA PHE A 42 -4.28 7.81 5.42
C PHE A 42 -3.66 9.09 6.00
N ARG A 43 -4.04 10.26 5.51
CA ARG A 43 -3.61 11.56 6.05
C ARG A 43 -4.29 11.93 7.36
N ASP A 44 -5.51 11.44 7.58
CA ASP A 44 -6.30 11.72 8.79
C ASP A 44 -5.86 10.87 9.99
N VAL A 45 -5.12 9.80 9.77
CA VAL A 45 -4.56 8.98 10.83
C VAL A 45 -3.09 9.26 11.03
N ALA A 46 -2.61 9.12 12.27
CA ALA A 46 -1.19 9.31 12.56
C ALA A 46 -0.34 8.32 11.74
N PRO A 47 0.71 8.77 11.05
CA PRO A 47 1.63 7.86 10.39
C PRO A 47 2.31 6.96 11.43
N PRO A 48 2.62 5.71 11.08
CA PRO A 48 3.29 4.79 11.97
C PRO A 48 4.63 5.36 12.45
N THR A 49 4.92 5.18 13.74
CA THR A 49 6.18 5.56 14.36
C THR A 49 6.82 4.35 15.02
N GLY A 50 8.13 4.27 15.00
CA GLY A 50 8.86 3.14 15.59
C GLY A 50 8.96 1.91 14.66
N PRO A 51 9.52 0.82 15.18
CA PRO A 51 9.79 -0.38 14.42
C PRO A 51 8.50 -1.06 13.95
N LEU A 52 8.62 -1.91 12.93
CA LEU A 52 7.56 -2.83 12.58
C LEU A 52 7.30 -3.76 13.77
N PRO A 53 6.02 -3.96 14.16
CA PRO A 53 5.70 -4.82 15.29
C PRO A 53 6.19 -6.25 15.02
N ALA A 54 6.73 -6.90 16.04
CA ALA A 54 6.98 -8.34 16.00
C ALA A 54 5.65 -9.10 15.84
N ALA A 55 5.69 -10.28 15.26
CA ALA A 55 4.50 -11.08 14.98
C ALA A 55 3.64 -11.40 16.24
N THR A 56 4.25 -11.31 17.42
CA THR A 56 3.62 -11.63 18.71
C THR A 56 3.22 -10.42 19.54
N GLU A 57 3.61 -9.21 19.13
CA GLU A 57 3.44 -7.98 19.93
C GLU A 57 2.41 -7.08 19.26
N GLY A 58 1.23 -7.35 19.10
CA GLY A 58 0.25 -6.42 18.52
C GLY A 58 0.81 -5.42 17.50
N GLU A 59 -0.01 -4.69 16.82
CA GLU A 59 0.44 -3.89 15.66
C GLU A 59 0.92 -2.48 16.06
N GLY A 60 0.77 -2.11 17.35
CA GLY A 60 1.27 -0.84 17.88
C GLY A 60 0.82 0.37 17.05
N SER A 61 1.75 1.27 16.75
CA SER A 61 1.48 2.48 15.96
C SER A 61 1.09 2.22 14.50
N TRP A 62 1.27 0.98 13.99
CA TRP A 62 0.89 0.58 12.62
C TRP A 62 -0.59 0.24 12.50
N THR A 63 -1.29 -0.04 13.61
CA THR A 63 -2.70 -0.46 13.62
C THR A 63 -3.60 0.42 12.75
N PRO A 64 -3.60 1.77 12.87
CA PRO A 64 -4.51 2.59 12.07
C PRO A 64 -4.30 2.44 10.56
N TRP A 65 -3.06 2.28 10.10
CA TRP A 65 -2.74 2.08 8.68
C TRP A 65 -3.13 0.68 8.21
N LEU A 66 -2.88 -0.33 9.04
CA LEU A 66 -3.25 -1.71 8.73
C LEU A 66 -4.77 -1.89 8.71
N ASP A 67 -5.52 -1.17 9.54
CA ASP A 67 -6.98 -1.17 9.53
C ASP A 67 -7.55 -0.58 8.24
N LEU A 68 -6.96 0.49 7.71
CA LEU A 68 -7.32 1.03 6.39
C LEU A 68 -7.06 0.00 5.27
N LEU A 69 -5.95 -0.72 5.33
CA LEU A 69 -5.66 -1.80 4.38
C LEU A 69 -6.66 -2.94 4.50
N ARG A 70 -7.06 -3.34 5.73
CA ARG A 70 -8.09 -4.35 5.97
C ARG A 70 -9.44 -3.93 5.44
N GLU A 71 -9.82 -2.68 5.66
CA GLU A 71 -11.07 -2.14 5.12
C GLU A 71 -11.07 -2.15 3.60
N SER A 72 -9.97 -1.75 2.96
CA SER A 72 -9.83 -1.85 1.51
C SER A 72 -9.95 -3.30 1.02
N SER A 73 -9.48 -4.27 1.80
CA SER A 73 -9.56 -5.69 1.44
C SER A 73 -10.98 -6.27 1.50
N ALA A 74 -11.93 -5.56 2.10
CA ALA A 74 -13.35 -5.93 2.07
C ALA A 74 -14.03 -5.53 0.76
N LEU A 75 -13.40 -4.69 -0.05
CA LEU A 75 -13.84 -4.39 -1.41
C LEU A 75 -13.57 -5.59 -2.33
N ARG A 76 -14.33 -5.67 -3.42
CA ARG A 76 -14.02 -6.65 -4.47
C ARG A 76 -12.66 -6.30 -5.09
N ALA A 77 -11.91 -7.31 -5.47
CA ALA A 77 -10.58 -7.11 -6.04
C ALA A 77 -10.59 -6.38 -7.40
N ASP A 78 -11.72 -6.43 -8.11
CA ASP A 78 -11.96 -5.71 -9.37
C ASP A 78 -12.59 -4.32 -9.16
N ASP A 79 -12.77 -3.88 -7.93
CA ASP A 79 -13.26 -2.54 -7.60
C ASP A 79 -12.14 -1.50 -7.81
N ASP A 80 -12.44 -0.40 -8.50
CA ASP A 80 -11.46 0.65 -8.79
C ASP A 80 -10.91 1.33 -7.54
N ASP A 81 -11.63 1.25 -6.45
CA ASP A 81 -11.21 1.74 -5.14
C ASP A 81 -10.32 0.75 -4.36
N ALA A 82 -10.22 -0.50 -4.79
CA ALA A 82 -9.44 -1.49 -4.06
C ALA A 82 -7.94 -1.20 -4.14
N LEU A 83 -7.24 -1.30 -2.98
CA LEU A 83 -5.77 -1.21 -2.91
C LEU A 83 -5.11 -2.53 -3.31
N VAL A 84 -5.74 -3.66 -2.97
CA VAL A 84 -5.33 -4.99 -3.43
C VAL A 84 -6.24 -5.37 -4.59
N ARG A 85 -5.67 -5.53 -5.76
CA ARG A 85 -6.43 -5.63 -7.01
C ARG A 85 -6.24 -6.97 -7.72
N ALA A 86 -7.28 -7.33 -8.49
CA ALA A 86 -7.22 -8.36 -9.50
C ALA A 86 -8.00 -7.85 -10.73
N ASP A 87 -7.28 -7.50 -11.78
CA ASP A 87 -7.84 -6.90 -13.00
C ASP A 87 -7.64 -7.86 -14.18
N LEU A 88 -8.66 -7.99 -15.01
CA LEU A 88 -8.54 -8.68 -16.29
C LEU A 88 -8.34 -7.65 -17.41
N VAL A 89 -7.15 -7.63 -17.98
CA VAL A 89 -6.78 -6.69 -19.05
C VAL A 89 -6.36 -7.52 -20.29
N ASP A 90 -7.06 -7.33 -21.39
CA ASP A 90 -6.80 -8.05 -22.64
C ASP A 90 -6.72 -9.59 -22.51
N GLY A 91 -7.56 -10.15 -21.62
CA GLY A 91 -7.59 -11.58 -21.33
C GLY A 91 -6.49 -12.08 -20.39
N HIS A 92 -5.63 -11.18 -19.89
CA HIS A 92 -4.59 -11.49 -18.92
C HIS A 92 -4.98 -11.03 -17.52
N LEU A 93 -4.79 -11.90 -16.53
CA LEU A 93 -5.04 -11.56 -15.13
C LEU A 93 -3.83 -10.87 -14.52
N PHE A 94 -4.01 -9.60 -14.14
CA PHE A 94 -3.06 -8.84 -13.34
C PHE A 94 -3.58 -8.75 -11.91
N HIS A 95 -2.80 -9.18 -10.93
CA HIS A 95 -3.23 -9.10 -9.53
C HIS A 95 -2.06 -8.78 -8.58
N SER A 96 -2.42 -8.26 -7.41
CA SER A 96 -1.46 -8.03 -6.34
C SER A 96 -0.92 -9.36 -5.84
N LEU A 97 0.41 -9.51 -5.85
CA LEU A 97 1.10 -10.76 -5.48
C LEU A 97 1.58 -10.75 -4.04
N SER A 98 1.78 -9.57 -3.48
CA SER A 98 2.37 -9.43 -2.15
C SER A 98 2.03 -8.11 -1.49
N LEU A 99 2.18 -8.07 -0.17
CA LEU A 99 2.20 -6.88 0.65
C LEU A 99 3.58 -6.75 1.28
N SER A 100 4.22 -5.60 1.12
CA SER A 100 5.48 -5.28 1.80
C SER A 100 5.30 -4.04 2.66
N THR A 101 5.82 -4.10 3.88
CA THR A 101 5.93 -2.96 4.78
C THR A 101 7.39 -2.74 5.11
N VAL A 102 7.82 -1.49 5.05
CA VAL A 102 9.21 -1.09 5.34
C VAL A 102 9.18 0.07 6.33
N ALA A 103 9.97 -0.04 7.39
CA ALA A 103 10.24 1.05 8.31
C ALA A 103 11.73 1.38 8.27
N VAL A 104 12.05 2.65 8.11
CA VAL A 104 13.43 3.15 8.05
C VAL A 104 13.60 4.21 9.13
N SER A 105 14.61 4.06 9.96
CA SER A 105 15.07 5.05 10.93
C SER A 105 16.50 5.48 10.62
N ALA A 106 17.09 6.32 11.46
CA ALA A 106 18.51 6.70 11.33
C ALA A 106 19.45 5.50 11.49
N ASP A 107 19.07 4.54 12.33
CA ASP A 107 19.97 3.47 12.79
C ASP A 107 19.49 2.07 12.37
N ASP A 108 18.28 1.94 11.80
CA ASP A 108 17.68 0.63 11.52
C ASP A 108 16.75 0.65 10.31
N VAL A 109 16.65 -0.51 9.66
CA VAL A 109 15.70 -0.79 8.58
C VAL A 109 14.98 -2.10 8.87
N ALA A 110 13.67 -2.03 9.04
CA ALA A 110 12.83 -3.21 9.18
C ALA A 110 11.99 -3.42 7.92
N HIS A 111 11.90 -4.65 7.45
CA HIS A 111 11.11 -5.04 6.29
C HIS A 111 10.28 -6.28 6.61
N ARG A 112 9.01 -6.22 6.26
CA ARG A 112 8.11 -7.38 6.28
C ARG A 112 7.53 -7.57 4.89
N HIS A 113 7.54 -8.80 4.43
CA HIS A 113 6.95 -9.22 3.16
C HIS A 113 5.98 -10.36 3.39
N VAL A 114 4.78 -10.22 2.84
CA VAL A 114 3.74 -11.27 2.88
C VAL A 114 3.28 -11.53 1.46
N ARG A 115 3.33 -12.79 1.05
CA ARG A 115 2.82 -13.21 -0.24
C ARG A 115 1.30 -13.41 -0.17
N LEU A 116 0.59 -12.96 -1.21
CA LEU A 116 -0.85 -13.08 -1.36
C LEU A 116 -1.17 -14.31 -2.23
N ASP A 117 -0.93 -15.51 -1.69
CA ASP A 117 -1.14 -16.76 -2.44
C ASP A 117 -2.64 -17.07 -2.55
N GLY A 118 -3.21 -16.82 -3.72
CA GLY A 118 -4.54 -17.28 -4.12
C GLY A 118 -5.73 -16.71 -3.35
N ALA A 119 -5.50 -15.89 -2.34
CA ALA A 119 -6.55 -15.21 -1.60
C ALA A 119 -6.30 -13.71 -1.61
N PRO A 120 -7.22 -12.94 -2.13
CA PRO A 120 -7.02 -11.50 -2.33
C PRO A 120 -7.24 -10.68 -1.07
N SER A 121 -7.20 -11.23 0.14
CA SER A 121 -7.45 -10.41 1.32
C SER A 121 -6.17 -10.08 2.08
N VAL A 122 -5.87 -8.78 2.16
CA VAL A 122 -4.84 -8.23 3.05
C VAL A 122 -5.10 -8.65 4.50
N ALA A 123 -6.38 -8.77 4.91
CA ALA A 123 -6.76 -9.25 6.24
C ALA A 123 -6.21 -10.65 6.51
N GLU A 124 -6.31 -11.58 5.56
CA GLU A 124 -5.73 -12.92 5.69
C GLU A 124 -4.20 -12.90 5.66
N ALA A 125 -3.60 -12.05 4.82
CA ALA A 125 -2.15 -11.88 4.77
C ALA A 125 -1.58 -11.29 6.06
N ILE A 126 -2.32 -10.40 6.72
CA ILE A 126 -1.97 -9.84 8.04
C ILE A 126 -2.22 -10.86 9.15
N ALA A 127 -3.26 -11.69 9.05
CA ALA A 127 -3.62 -12.69 10.06
C ALA A 127 -2.76 -13.97 10.02
N ARG A 128 -2.08 -14.26 8.90
CA ARG A 128 -1.16 -15.40 8.76
C ARG A 128 0.21 -15.09 9.37
N ARG A 129 0.23 -14.86 10.66
CA ARG A 129 1.44 -14.58 11.44
C ARG A 129 1.83 -15.74 12.33
#